data_ce1a35b1411568dc1b7a64eee1f2b1f6
#
_entry.id   ce1a35b1411568dc1b7a64eee1f2b1f6
#
_cell.length_a   1.000
_cell.length_b   1.000
_cell.length_c   1.000
_cell.angle_alpha   90.00
_cell.angle_beta   90.00
_cell.angle_gamma   90.00
#
_symmetry.space_group_name_H-M   'P 1'
#
loop_
_entity.id
_entity.type
_entity.pdbx_description
1 polymer ?
#
loop_
_entity_poly.entity_id
_entity_poly.type
_entity_poly.pdbx_seq_one_letter_code
_entity_poly.pdbx_strand_id
1 'polypeptide(L)'
;WQYKVKQMFLAWELEKRYSKDKIMEFYLNNVYFANGYYGIDAACHGYFNCELKDLDVSQTAYLCAIPNRPSNYDPVTHPDNTITRRNLILKNMRDDGKISQEEYYEATKEEIALNRPKKSDTEKINSSIDTYTYDCATRALMEQEGFQFKYYFDSDKEKKSYGEAYDELYSACQKKLFSGGYKIYTTIDMEKQKELQSAIDDTLKGFKDKSKDGTYKMQAAAVSIDNNSGYVVAIVGGRKQDSDNYTLNRAYQSYRQPGSSIKPLLVYTPQLERGYTPDTVVDDHKLKDGPSNANNTYAGKIPLRYAVAHSINTIAWQLYDCLLYTSDAAD
;
A
#
# COMPACT_ATOMS: atom_id res chain seq x y z
N TRP A 1 9.14 -24.63 -23.58
CA TRP A 1 8.20 -25.12 -24.59
C TRP A 1 6.75 -25.11 -24.07
N GLN A 2 6.47 -25.65 -22.91
CA GLN A 2 5.10 -25.72 -22.36
C GLN A 2 4.42 -24.34 -22.25
N TYR A 3 5.13 -23.30 -21.81
CA TYR A 3 4.61 -21.93 -21.75
C TYR A 3 4.25 -21.37 -23.12
N LYS A 4 5.07 -21.63 -24.15
CA LYS A 4 4.79 -21.16 -25.51
C LYS A 4 3.57 -21.83 -26.13
N VAL A 5 3.43 -23.15 -25.92
CA VAL A 5 2.24 -23.88 -26.38
C VAL A 5 0.98 -23.36 -25.69
N LYS A 6 1.03 -23.12 -24.36
CA LYS A 6 -0.09 -22.52 -23.62
C LYS A 6 -0.46 -21.13 -24.17
N GLN A 7 0.53 -20.30 -24.46
CA GLN A 7 0.31 -18.97 -25.04
C GLN A 7 -0.37 -19.05 -26.41
N MET A 8 0.01 -20.00 -27.26
CA MET A 8 -0.63 -20.19 -28.58
C MET A 8 -2.12 -20.57 -28.43
N PHE A 9 -2.45 -21.50 -27.53
CA PHE A 9 -3.85 -21.86 -27.27
C PHE A 9 -4.67 -20.71 -26.73
N LEU A 10 -4.10 -19.95 -25.78
CA LEU A 10 -4.78 -18.78 -25.22
C LEU A 10 -4.99 -17.67 -26.26
N ALA A 11 -4.00 -17.43 -27.12
CA ALA A 11 -4.13 -16.47 -28.21
C ALA A 11 -5.24 -16.89 -29.20
N TRP A 12 -5.31 -18.17 -29.55
CA TRP A 12 -6.35 -18.70 -30.42
C TRP A 12 -7.76 -18.60 -29.80
N GLU A 13 -7.91 -18.88 -28.52
CA GLU A 13 -9.17 -18.71 -27.79
C GLU A 13 -9.57 -17.23 -27.69
N LEU A 14 -8.60 -16.34 -27.53
CA LEU A 14 -8.83 -14.90 -27.46
C LEU A 14 -9.34 -14.38 -28.81
N GLU A 15 -8.72 -14.78 -29.93
CA GLU A 15 -9.14 -14.41 -31.30
C GLU A 15 -10.51 -14.96 -31.69
N LYS A 16 -10.95 -16.07 -31.08
CA LYS A 16 -12.33 -16.56 -31.28
C LYS A 16 -13.39 -15.71 -30.59
N ARG A 17 -13.02 -15.06 -29.48
CA ARG A 17 -13.98 -14.33 -28.62
C ARG A 17 -14.02 -12.85 -28.92
N TYR A 18 -12.92 -12.28 -29.38
CA TYR A 18 -12.76 -10.84 -29.55
C TYR A 18 -12.17 -10.49 -30.91
N SER A 19 -12.60 -9.36 -31.47
CA SER A 19 -11.97 -8.80 -32.67
C SER A 19 -10.52 -8.39 -32.40
N LYS A 20 -9.71 -8.28 -33.47
CA LYS A 20 -8.32 -7.82 -33.35
C LYS A 20 -8.21 -6.42 -32.75
N ASP A 21 -9.14 -5.53 -33.08
CA ASP A 21 -9.19 -4.19 -32.48
C ASP A 21 -9.45 -4.24 -30.98
N LYS A 22 -10.35 -5.13 -30.54
CA LYS A 22 -10.62 -5.30 -29.10
C LYS A 22 -9.45 -5.94 -28.35
N ILE A 23 -8.73 -6.86 -28.99
CA ILE A 23 -7.50 -7.44 -28.44
C ILE A 23 -6.40 -6.37 -28.33
N MET A 24 -6.27 -5.50 -29.33
CA MET A 24 -5.32 -4.39 -29.32
C MET A 24 -5.67 -3.37 -28.23
N GLU A 25 -6.96 -3.04 -28.09
CA GLU A 25 -7.45 -2.19 -27.01
C GLU A 25 -7.09 -2.75 -25.62
N PHE A 26 -7.32 -4.06 -25.40
CA PHE A 26 -6.90 -4.72 -24.15
C PHE A 26 -5.39 -4.64 -23.93
N TYR A 27 -4.60 -4.85 -24.99
CA TYR A 27 -3.14 -4.77 -24.91
C TYR A 27 -2.69 -3.36 -24.54
N LEU A 28 -3.16 -2.35 -25.27
CA LEU A 28 -2.78 -0.95 -25.06
C LEU A 28 -3.18 -0.43 -23.67
N ASN A 29 -4.33 -0.87 -23.15
CA ASN A 29 -4.80 -0.47 -21.82
C ASN A 29 -4.09 -1.16 -20.65
N ASN A 30 -3.33 -2.23 -20.90
CA ASN A 30 -2.69 -3.01 -19.82
C ASN A 30 -1.17 -3.07 -19.91
N VAL A 31 -0.58 -2.74 -21.06
CA VAL A 31 0.87 -2.85 -21.22
C VAL A 31 1.63 -1.82 -20.39
N TYR A 32 2.79 -2.20 -19.88
CA TYR A 32 3.64 -1.35 -19.06
C TYR A 32 4.49 -0.39 -19.90
N PHE A 33 4.40 0.90 -19.60
CA PHE A 33 5.09 2.00 -20.29
C PHE A 33 6.22 2.63 -19.46
N ALA A 34 6.87 1.90 -18.57
CA ALA A 34 7.86 2.39 -17.62
C ALA A 34 7.29 3.41 -16.60
N ASN A 35 8.09 3.84 -15.63
CA ASN A 35 7.78 4.87 -14.64
C ASN A 35 6.44 4.70 -13.89
N GLY A 36 5.95 3.45 -13.74
CA GLY A 36 4.70 3.13 -13.06
C GLY A 36 3.44 3.28 -13.92
N TYR A 37 3.56 3.63 -15.20
CA TYR A 37 2.40 3.80 -16.09
C TYR A 37 2.00 2.47 -16.73
N TYR A 38 0.79 2.02 -16.44
CA TYR A 38 0.13 0.89 -17.10
C TYR A 38 -1.01 1.41 -17.97
N GLY A 39 -1.01 1.01 -19.23
CA GLY A 39 -1.92 1.53 -20.25
C GLY A 39 -1.44 2.82 -20.91
N ILE A 40 -1.81 2.96 -22.19
CA ILE A 40 -1.35 4.06 -23.04
C ILE A 40 -1.89 5.42 -22.59
N ASP A 41 -3.09 5.45 -22.04
CA ASP A 41 -3.72 6.67 -21.54
C ASP A 41 -2.95 7.23 -20.33
N ALA A 42 -2.64 6.37 -19.36
CA ALA A 42 -1.81 6.73 -18.21
C ALA A 42 -0.41 7.20 -18.64
N ALA A 43 0.17 6.58 -19.66
CA ALA A 43 1.47 6.99 -20.21
C ALA A 43 1.39 8.36 -20.92
N CYS A 44 0.32 8.61 -21.67
CA CYS A 44 0.07 9.88 -22.34
C CYS A 44 0.00 11.04 -21.34
N HIS A 45 -0.86 10.91 -20.33
CA HIS A 45 -0.95 11.89 -19.26
C HIS A 45 0.37 12.01 -18.47
N GLY A 46 1.03 10.90 -18.19
CA GLY A 46 2.25 10.87 -17.39
C GLY A 46 3.48 11.46 -18.08
N TYR A 47 3.60 11.33 -19.40
CA TYR A 47 4.76 11.83 -20.14
C TYR A 47 4.50 13.17 -20.83
N PHE A 48 3.28 13.39 -21.34
CA PHE A 48 2.95 14.55 -22.16
C PHE A 48 1.89 15.47 -21.53
N ASN A 49 1.23 15.03 -20.46
CA ASN A 49 0.17 15.79 -19.78
C ASN A 49 -0.94 16.25 -20.77
N CYS A 50 -1.34 15.36 -21.66
CA CYS A 50 -2.38 15.60 -22.67
C CYS A 50 -3.31 14.39 -22.80
N GLU A 51 -4.42 14.58 -23.48
CA GLU A 51 -5.33 13.50 -23.87
C GLU A 51 -4.74 12.67 -25.01
N LEU A 52 -5.10 11.39 -25.09
CA LEU A 52 -4.60 10.47 -26.11
C LEU A 52 -4.84 10.97 -27.56
N LYS A 53 -5.97 11.65 -27.80
CA LYS A 53 -6.35 12.22 -29.09
C LYS A 53 -5.48 13.41 -29.53
N ASP A 54 -4.77 14.03 -28.62
CA ASP A 54 -3.95 15.23 -28.81
C ASP A 54 -2.48 14.89 -29.12
N LEU A 55 -2.13 13.58 -29.07
CA LEU A 55 -0.80 13.11 -29.45
C LEU A 55 -0.56 13.26 -30.95
N ASP A 56 0.59 13.81 -31.28
CA ASP A 56 1.09 13.78 -32.66
C ASP A 56 1.72 12.43 -33.04
N VAL A 57 2.12 12.31 -34.30
CA VAL A 57 2.72 11.08 -34.84
C VAL A 57 4.03 10.72 -34.15
N SER A 58 4.86 11.73 -33.84
CA SER A 58 6.14 11.57 -33.19
C SER A 58 5.99 11.05 -31.75
N GLN A 59 5.10 11.68 -30.96
CA GLN A 59 4.76 11.29 -29.60
C GLN A 59 4.14 9.90 -29.54
N THR A 60 3.23 9.59 -30.49
CA THR A 60 2.63 8.27 -30.60
C THR A 60 3.69 7.18 -30.83
N ALA A 61 4.59 7.40 -31.80
CA ALA A 61 5.69 6.46 -32.06
C ALA A 61 6.67 6.35 -30.90
N TYR A 62 6.86 7.44 -30.15
CA TYR A 62 7.70 7.47 -28.95
C TYR A 62 7.13 6.60 -27.83
N LEU A 63 5.82 6.73 -27.54
CA LEU A 63 5.16 5.84 -26.57
C LEU A 63 5.20 4.39 -27.01
N CYS A 64 4.98 4.10 -28.29
CA CYS A 64 5.05 2.74 -28.83
C CYS A 64 6.45 2.10 -28.72
N ALA A 65 7.50 2.88 -28.52
CA ALA A 65 8.86 2.37 -28.32
C ALA A 65 9.03 1.67 -26.96
N ILE A 66 8.35 2.16 -25.92
CA ILE A 66 8.58 1.81 -24.50
C ILE A 66 8.26 0.35 -24.18
N PRO A 67 7.10 -0.22 -24.56
CA PRO A 67 6.68 -1.57 -24.14
C PRO A 67 7.61 -2.70 -24.58
N ASN A 68 8.42 -2.47 -25.60
CA ASN A 68 9.35 -3.49 -26.10
C ASN A 68 10.41 -3.90 -25.06
N ARG A 69 10.99 -2.91 -24.37
CA ARG A 69 11.93 -3.07 -23.24
C ARG A 69 11.82 -1.84 -22.32
N PRO A 70 10.86 -1.80 -21.41
CA PRO A 70 10.56 -0.59 -20.62
C PRO A 70 11.75 0.00 -19.87
N SER A 71 12.67 -0.84 -19.34
CA SER A 71 13.87 -0.37 -18.66
C SER A 71 14.94 0.20 -19.62
N ASN A 72 14.98 -0.24 -20.88
CA ASN A 72 15.95 0.23 -21.87
C ASN A 72 15.46 1.42 -22.70
N TYR A 73 14.15 1.51 -22.86
CA TYR A 73 13.47 2.59 -23.59
C TYR A 73 12.67 3.47 -22.64
N ASP A 74 13.23 3.69 -21.45
CA ASP A 74 12.63 4.58 -20.45
C ASP A 74 12.81 6.04 -20.89
N PRO A 75 11.73 6.80 -21.10
CA PRO A 75 11.80 8.19 -21.55
C PRO A 75 12.56 9.13 -20.62
N VAL A 76 12.67 8.77 -19.34
CA VAL A 76 13.29 9.62 -18.30
C VAL A 76 14.75 9.32 -18.13
N THR A 77 15.11 8.02 -18.09
CA THR A 77 16.49 7.57 -17.79
C THR A 77 17.30 7.27 -19.08
N HIS A 78 16.62 6.94 -20.17
CA HIS A 78 17.26 6.55 -21.44
C HIS A 78 16.56 7.19 -22.65
N PRO A 79 16.41 8.52 -22.70
CA PRO A 79 15.67 9.22 -23.77
C PRO A 79 16.25 8.95 -25.17
N ASP A 80 17.59 8.88 -25.31
CA ASP A 80 18.24 8.66 -26.60
C ASP A 80 17.92 7.28 -27.18
N ASN A 81 17.84 6.24 -26.34
CA ASN A 81 17.44 4.91 -26.76
C ASN A 81 15.98 4.91 -27.24
N THR A 82 15.12 5.64 -26.53
CA THR A 82 13.72 5.76 -26.87
C THR A 82 13.53 6.50 -28.20
N ILE A 83 14.26 7.60 -28.42
CA ILE A 83 14.29 8.33 -29.70
C ILE A 83 14.77 7.44 -30.86
N THR A 84 15.84 6.69 -30.65
CA THR A 84 16.35 5.75 -31.64
C THR A 84 15.28 4.72 -32.03
N ARG A 85 14.58 4.18 -31.06
CA ARG A 85 13.49 3.21 -31.27
C ARG A 85 12.26 3.88 -31.93
N ARG A 86 11.90 5.11 -31.53
CA ARG A 86 10.87 5.92 -32.19
C ARG A 86 11.15 6.06 -33.69
N ASN A 87 12.36 6.45 -34.05
CA ASN A 87 12.73 6.66 -35.42
C ASN A 87 12.62 5.37 -36.27
N LEU A 88 12.93 4.21 -35.66
CA LEU A 88 12.71 2.92 -36.32
C LEU A 88 11.21 2.63 -36.54
N ILE A 89 10.37 2.95 -35.54
CA ILE A 89 8.91 2.79 -35.65
C ILE A 89 8.36 3.69 -36.73
N LEU A 90 8.73 4.98 -36.74
CA LEU A 90 8.33 5.94 -37.78
C LEU A 90 8.73 5.47 -39.19
N LYS A 91 9.94 4.92 -39.34
CA LYS A 91 10.38 4.32 -40.59
C LYS A 91 9.45 3.18 -41.05
N ASN A 92 9.14 2.25 -40.11
CA ASN A 92 8.22 1.14 -40.44
C ASN A 92 6.82 1.64 -40.80
N MET A 93 6.31 2.65 -40.07
CA MET A 93 4.99 3.25 -40.39
C MET A 93 4.96 3.85 -41.79
N ARG A 94 6.04 4.50 -42.21
CA ARG A 94 6.17 5.01 -43.58
C ARG A 94 6.25 3.86 -44.58
N ASP A 95 7.09 2.88 -44.36
CA ASP A 95 7.29 1.74 -45.26
C ASP A 95 6.01 0.92 -45.42
N ASP A 96 5.16 0.86 -44.40
CA ASP A 96 3.84 0.24 -44.39
C ASP A 96 2.73 1.16 -44.95
N GLY A 97 3.08 2.37 -45.37
CA GLY A 97 2.11 3.34 -45.94
C GLY A 97 1.11 3.91 -44.92
N LYS A 98 1.44 3.87 -43.63
CA LYS A 98 0.61 4.42 -42.55
C LYS A 98 0.80 5.93 -42.36
N ILE A 99 1.96 6.43 -42.74
CA ILE A 99 2.31 7.85 -42.77
C ILE A 99 2.99 8.16 -44.11
N SER A 100 2.87 9.40 -44.56
CA SER A 100 3.55 9.89 -45.76
C SER A 100 5.05 10.06 -45.54
N GLN A 101 5.82 10.26 -46.64
CA GLN A 101 7.23 10.59 -46.56
C GLN A 101 7.47 11.93 -45.84
N GLU A 102 6.56 12.87 -46.00
CA GLU A 102 6.62 14.21 -45.43
C GLU A 102 6.39 14.14 -43.90
N GLU A 103 5.31 13.45 -43.46
CA GLU A 103 5.02 13.21 -42.05
C GLU A 103 6.17 12.46 -41.35
N TYR A 104 6.79 11.47 -42.02
CA TYR A 104 7.98 10.80 -41.50
C TYR A 104 9.12 11.78 -41.27
N TYR A 105 9.37 12.67 -42.23
CA TYR A 105 10.48 13.61 -42.16
C TYR A 105 10.31 14.65 -41.04
N GLU A 106 9.08 15.17 -40.92
CA GLU A 106 8.72 16.11 -39.86
C GLU A 106 8.81 15.41 -38.46
N ALA A 107 8.18 14.26 -38.29
CA ALA A 107 8.16 13.53 -37.05
C ALA A 107 9.57 13.09 -36.57
N THR A 108 10.50 12.79 -37.49
CA THR A 108 11.87 12.41 -37.09
C THR A 108 12.71 13.58 -36.63
N LYS A 109 12.43 14.80 -37.12
CA LYS A 109 13.12 16.04 -36.71
C LYS A 109 12.61 16.61 -35.39
N GLU A 110 11.42 16.22 -35.01
CA GLU A 110 10.77 16.75 -33.83
C GLU A 110 11.51 16.35 -32.55
N GLU A 111 11.82 17.35 -31.72
CA GLU A 111 12.36 17.16 -30.40
C GLU A 111 11.25 16.74 -29.44
N ILE A 112 11.40 15.59 -28.80
CA ILE A 112 10.46 15.13 -27.77
C ILE A 112 10.71 15.88 -26.47
N ALA A 113 9.84 16.80 -26.15
CA ALA A 113 9.78 17.47 -24.86
C ALA A 113 8.77 16.75 -23.96
N LEU A 114 9.27 16.10 -22.89
CA LEU A 114 8.39 15.54 -21.88
C LEU A 114 7.75 16.68 -21.07
N ASN A 115 6.42 16.71 -21.06
CA ASN A 115 5.64 17.64 -20.22
C ASN A 115 5.06 16.89 -19.03
N ARG A 116 5.95 16.27 -18.25
CA ARG A 116 5.52 15.53 -17.07
C ARG A 116 4.86 16.49 -16.09
N PRO A 117 3.67 16.14 -15.52
CA PRO A 117 3.11 16.90 -14.42
C PRO A 117 4.24 17.13 -13.39
N LYS A 118 4.53 18.37 -13.06
CA LYS A 118 5.49 18.64 -11.99
C LYS A 118 4.97 17.90 -10.78
N LYS A 119 5.72 16.89 -10.32
CA LYS A 119 5.50 16.35 -8.98
C LYS A 119 5.53 17.57 -8.07
N SER A 120 4.38 17.92 -7.51
CA SER A 120 4.42 18.88 -6.41
C SER A 120 5.37 18.28 -5.36
N ASP A 121 6.14 19.08 -4.66
CA ASP A 121 7.03 18.60 -3.59
C ASP A 121 6.25 17.83 -2.49
N THR A 122 4.93 17.81 -2.60
CA THR A 122 3.97 17.06 -1.78
C THR A 122 3.60 15.68 -2.35
N GLU A 123 3.83 15.38 -3.62
CA GLU A 123 3.53 14.09 -4.26
C GLU A 123 4.77 13.21 -4.39
N LYS A 124 5.30 12.75 -3.29
CA LYS A 124 6.11 11.54 -3.29
C LYS A 124 5.14 10.36 -3.50
N ILE A 125 5.17 9.78 -4.71
CA ILE A 125 4.26 8.70 -5.21
C ILE A 125 4.27 7.43 -4.34
N ASN A 126 4.92 7.43 -3.19
CA ASN A 126 5.03 6.28 -2.29
C ASN A 126 4.92 6.71 -0.83
N SER A 127 4.06 7.68 -0.57
CA SER A 127 3.78 8.10 0.81
C SER A 127 3.07 7.00 1.60
N SER A 128 3.06 7.13 2.91
CA SER A 128 2.28 6.23 3.77
C SER A 128 0.79 6.25 3.42
N ILE A 129 0.29 7.37 2.89
CA ILE A 129 -1.09 7.52 2.42
C ILE A 129 -1.31 6.65 1.19
N ASP A 130 -0.43 6.75 0.18
CA ASP A 130 -0.59 6.02 -1.09
C ASP A 130 -0.56 4.51 -0.86
N THR A 131 0.44 4.02 -0.12
CA THR A 131 0.57 2.59 0.18
C THR A 131 -0.64 2.05 0.93
N TYR A 132 -1.15 2.79 1.90
CA TYR A 132 -2.35 2.41 2.65
C TYR A 132 -3.61 2.49 1.79
N THR A 133 -3.77 3.55 1.00
CA THR A 133 -4.92 3.73 0.10
C THR A 133 -5.00 2.62 -0.94
N TYR A 134 -3.87 2.26 -1.55
CA TYR A 134 -3.84 1.16 -2.52
C TYR A 134 -4.13 -0.20 -1.88
N ASP A 135 -3.64 -0.45 -0.68
CA ASP A 135 -3.97 -1.67 0.05
C ASP A 135 -5.47 -1.76 0.35
N CYS A 136 -6.05 -0.70 0.91
CA CYS A 136 -7.49 -0.65 1.20
C CYS A 136 -8.35 -0.81 -0.06
N ALA A 137 -8.00 -0.13 -1.16
CA ALA A 137 -8.73 -0.21 -2.41
C ALA A 137 -8.60 -1.61 -3.06
N THR A 138 -7.42 -2.22 -3.00
CA THR A 138 -7.20 -3.59 -3.48
C THR A 138 -8.03 -4.58 -2.69
N ARG A 139 -8.05 -4.47 -1.37
CA ARG A 139 -8.86 -5.33 -0.49
C ARG A 139 -10.36 -5.15 -0.72
N ALA A 140 -10.82 -3.92 -0.93
CA ALA A 140 -12.22 -3.66 -1.29
C ALA A 140 -12.61 -4.32 -2.63
N LEU A 141 -11.71 -4.35 -3.61
CA LEU A 141 -11.93 -5.11 -4.84
C LEU A 141 -11.96 -6.63 -4.59
N MET A 142 -11.12 -7.16 -3.69
CA MET A 142 -11.16 -8.58 -3.31
C MET A 142 -12.51 -8.95 -2.66
N GLU A 143 -13.06 -8.08 -1.81
CA GLU A 143 -14.40 -8.29 -1.23
C GLU A 143 -15.49 -8.29 -2.30
N GLN A 144 -15.41 -7.40 -3.29
CA GLN A 144 -16.34 -7.40 -4.43
C GLN A 144 -16.25 -8.67 -5.28
N GLU A 145 -15.06 -9.28 -5.38
CA GLU A 145 -14.85 -10.59 -6.02
C GLU A 145 -15.27 -11.78 -5.10
N GLY A 146 -15.81 -11.50 -3.91
CA GLY A 146 -16.33 -12.50 -2.98
C GLY A 146 -15.32 -13.08 -2.00
N PHE A 147 -14.12 -12.49 -1.87
CA PHE A 147 -13.12 -12.95 -0.92
C PHE A 147 -13.52 -12.59 0.51
N GLN A 148 -13.46 -13.56 1.40
CA GLN A 148 -13.75 -13.38 2.83
C GLN A 148 -12.44 -13.32 3.62
N PHE A 149 -12.19 -12.20 4.28
CA PHE A 149 -11.03 -12.05 5.14
C PHE A 149 -11.18 -12.86 6.42
N LYS A 150 -10.18 -13.73 6.68
CA LYS A 150 -10.07 -14.52 7.90
C LYS A 150 -8.86 -14.09 8.72
N TYR A 151 -9.04 -14.03 10.05
CA TYR A 151 -7.98 -13.69 11.01
C TYR A 151 -7.63 -14.84 11.94
N TYR A 152 -8.43 -15.90 11.92
CA TYR A 152 -8.26 -17.10 12.70
C TYR A 152 -8.27 -18.34 11.79
N PHE A 153 -7.42 -19.33 12.07
CA PHE A 153 -7.25 -20.55 11.28
C PHE A 153 -7.15 -21.75 12.22
N ASP A 154 -7.88 -22.81 11.90
CA ASP A 154 -7.89 -24.03 12.68
C ASP A 154 -6.65 -24.90 12.46
N SER A 155 -5.87 -24.67 11.40
CA SER A 155 -4.65 -25.40 11.10
C SER A 155 -3.67 -24.60 10.24
N ASP A 156 -2.38 -24.97 10.32
CA ASP A 156 -1.33 -24.40 9.45
C ASP A 156 -1.60 -24.66 7.96
N LYS A 157 -2.24 -25.78 7.63
CA LYS A 157 -2.62 -26.13 6.26
C LYS A 157 -3.67 -25.17 5.73
N GLU A 158 -4.69 -24.87 6.52
CA GLU A 158 -5.72 -23.87 6.17
C GLU A 158 -5.12 -22.49 6.00
N LYS A 159 -4.28 -22.06 6.96
CA LYS A 159 -3.57 -20.78 6.91
C LYS A 159 -2.74 -20.64 5.64
N LYS A 160 -2.02 -21.70 5.24
CA LYS A 160 -1.22 -21.70 4.02
C LYS A 160 -2.08 -21.60 2.78
N SER A 161 -3.14 -22.40 2.69
CA SER A 161 -4.07 -22.39 1.55
C SER A 161 -4.78 -21.05 1.40
N TYR A 162 -5.18 -20.44 2.53
CA TYR A 162 -5.74 -19.09 2.56
C TYR A 162 -4.73 -18.04 2.07
N GLY A 163 -3.46 -18.13 2.52
CA GLY A 163 -2.40 -17.22 2.10
C GLY A 163 -2.16 -17.28 0.59
N GLU A 164 -2.10 -18.47 0.02
CA GLU A 164 -1.94 -18.67 -1.45
C GLU A 164 -3.11 -18.04 -2.23
N ALA A 165 -4.35 -18.27 -1.79
CA ALA A 165 -5.54 -17.67 -2.39
C ALA A 165 -5.58 -16.14 -2.23
N TYR A 166 -5.17 -15.64 -1.06
CA TYR A 166 -5.06 -14.21 -0.79
C TYR A 166 -4.06 -13.54 -1.75
N ASP A 167 -2.84 -14.08 -1.85
CA ASP A 167 -1.77 -13.49 -2.67
C ASP A 167 -2.13 -13.47 -4.16
N GLU A 168 -2.75 -14.54 -4.65
CA GLU A 168 -3.20 -14.63 -6.04
C GLU A 168 -4.27 -13.57 -6.35
N LEU A 169 -5.31 -13.50 -5.52
CA LEU A 169 -6.41 -12.56 -5.75
C LEU A 169 -5.99 -11.10 -5.48
N TYR A 170 -5.15 -10.87 -4.44
CA TYR A 170 -4.59 -9.54 -4.17
C TYR A 170 -3.82 -9.01 -5.38
N SER A 171 -2.94 -9.83 -5.96
CA SER A 171 -2.16 -9.46 -7.14
C SER A 171 -3.05 -9.16 -8.35
N ALA A 172 -4.12 -9.94 -8.55
CA ALA A 172 -5.09 -9.73 -9.62
C ALA A 172 -5.88 -8.43 -9.42
N CYS A 173 -6.38 -8.18 -8.22
CA CYS A 173 -7.14 -6.97 -7.87
C CYS A 173 -6.26 -5.72 -7.91
N GLN A 174 -5.01 -5.80 -7.46
CA GLN A 174 -4.06 -4.69 -7.56
C GLN A 174 -3.80 -4.30 -9.02
N LYS A 175 -3.62 -5.29 -9.90
CA LYS A 175 -3.50 -5.07 -11.34
C LYS A 175 -4.75 -4.40 -11.93
N LYS A 176 -5.93 -4.88 -11.54
CA LYS A 176 -7.23 -4.31 -11.93
C LYS A 176 -7.35 -2.85 -11.44
N LEU A 177 -6.91 -2.57 -10.21
CA LEU A 177 -6.91 -1.21 -9.65
C LEU A 177 -6.08 -0.24 -10.49
N PHE A 178 -4.85 -0.62 -10.84
CA PHE A 178 -3.93 0.26 -11.58
C PHE A 178 -4.27 0.41 -13.08
N SER A 179 -5.01 -0.55 -13.66
CA SER A 179 -5.38 -0.51 -15.08
C SER A 179 -6.85 -0.14 -15.32
N GLY A 180 -7.68 -0.08 -14.29
CA GLY A 180 -9.13 0.05 -14.42
C GLY A 180 -9.67 1.48 -14.39
N GLY A 181 -8.83 2.51 -14.32
CA GLY A 181 -9.27 3.92 -14.29
C GLY A 181 -10.08 4.30 -13.03
N TYR A 182 -9.85 3.63 -11.93
CA TYR A 182 -10.56 3.88 -10.67
C TYR A 182 -10.23 5.26 -10.10
N LYS A 183 -11.25 5.93 -9.58
CA LYS A 183 -11.11 7.13 -8.75
C LYS A 183 -11.30 6.71 -7.29
N ILE A 184 -10.29 6.96 -6.46
CA ILE A 184 -10.30 6.57 -5.05
C ILE A 184 -10.50 7.84 -4.21
N TYR A 185 -11.58 7.85 -3.44
CA TYR A 185 -11.88 8.91 -2.47
C TYR A 185 -11.50 8.42 -1.09
N THR A 186 -10.65 9.18 -0.39
CA THR A 186 -10.15 8.82 0.93
C THR A 186 -10.74 9.68 2.02
N THR A 187 -10.66 9.22 3.26
CA THR A 187 -11.03 9.94 4.47
C THR A 187 -9.85 10.72 5.09
N ILE A 188 -8.70 10.71 4.40
CA ILE A 188 -7.48 11.36 4.89
C ILE A 188 -7.65 12.89 4.90
N ASP A 189 -7.40 13.47 6.06
CA ASP A 189 -7.32 14.91 6.28
C ASP A 189 -5.84 15.33 6.14
N MET A 190 -5.54 16.10 5.11
CA MET A 190 -4.16 16.48 4.79
C MET A 190 -3.50 17.42 5.83
N GLU A 191 -4.28 18.18 6.59
CA GLU A 191 -3.75 19.00 7.69
C GLU A 191 -3.32 18.11 8.85
N LYS A 192 -4.20 17.21 9.29
CA LYS A 192 -3.89 16.22 10.32
C LYS A 192 -2.75 15.29 9.92
N GLN A 193 -2.68 14.91 8.65
CA GLN A 193 -1.59 14.10 8.11
C GLN A 193 -0.25 14.80 8.25
N LYS A 194 -0.19 16.08 7.90
CA LYS A 194 1.02 16.91 8.01
C LYS A 194 1.43 17.11 9.46
N GLU A 195 0.48 17.37 10.33
CA GLU A 195 0.73 17.52 11.77
C GLU A 195 1.28 16.22 12.37
N LEU A 196 0.68 15.07 12.04
CA LEU A 196 1.10 13.77 12.54
C LEU A 196 2.52 13.41 12.06
N GLN A 197 2.84 13.67 10.78
CA GLN A 197 4.19 13.46 10.24
C GLN A 197 5.20 14.37 10.93
N SER A 198 4.89 15.67 11.10
CA SER A 198 5.77 16.62 11.77
C SER A 198 6.02 16.23 13.23
N ALA A 199 4.99 15.78 13.95
CA ALA A 199 5.13 15.33 15.33
C ALA A 199 6.10 14.14 15.46
N ILE A 200 6.04 13.17 14.54
CA ILE A 200 6.99 12.04 14.51
C ILE A 200 8.40 12.52 14.19
N ASP A 201 8.56 13.33 13.16
CA ASP A 201 9.88 13.80 12.69
C ASP A 201 10.57 14.66 13.75
N ASP A 202 9.84 15.57 14.40
CA ASP A 202 10.35 16.41 15.47
C ASP A 202 10.72 15.63 16.73
N THR A 203 9.88 14.68 17.12
CA THR A 203 10.16 13.83 18.28
C THR A 203 11.43 13.01 18.07
N LEU A 204 11.66 12.53 16.86
CA LEU A 204 12.79 11.66 16.54
C LEU A 204 14.03 12.40 16.02
N LYS A 205 14.00 13.72 15.90
CA LYS A 205 15.11 14.52 15.32
C LYS A 205 16.47 14.32 16.02
N GLY A 206 16.46 13.94 17.30
CA GLY A 206 17.68 13.65 18.07
C GLY A 206 18.38 12.36 17.65
N PHE A 207 17.67 11.41 17.03
CA PHE A 207 18.21 10.12 16.59
C PHE A 207 18.70 10.24 15.14
N LYS A 208 20.01 10.38 14.94
CA LYS A 208 20.61 10.69 13.63
C LYS A 208 21.17 9.47 12.88
N ASP A 209 21.24 8.31 13.52
CA ASP A 209 21.80 7.10 12.95
C ASP A 209 21.02 6.64 11.73
N LYS A 210 21.74 6.37 10.64
CA LYS A 210 21.20 5.86 9.38
C LYS A 210 21.75 4.48 9.04
N SER A 211 20.96 3.70 8.31
CA SER A 211 21.38 2.46 7.65
C SER A 211 22.17 2.75 6.39
N LYS A 212 22.72 1.71 5.73
CA LYS A 212 23.53 1.86 4.50
C LYS A 212 22.73 2.47 3.32
N ASP A 213 21.43 2.28 3.32
CA ASP A 213 20.48 2.80 2.32
C ASP A 213 20.02 4.24 2.60
N GLY A 214 20.56 4.90 3.61
CA GLY A 214 20.20 6.26 4.00
C GLY A 214 18.98 6.36 4.92
N THR A 215 18.29 5.25 5.20
CA THR A 215 17.12 5.20 6.08
C THR A 215 17.50 5.40 7.54
N TYR A 216 16.77 6.24 8.28
CA TYR A 216 16.97 6.37 9.72
C TYR A 216 16.70 5.05 10.44
N LYS A 217 17.59 4.64 11.35
CA LYS A 217 17.42 3.41 12.14
C LYS A 217 16.26 3.52 13.13
N MET A 218 16.14 4.66 13.81
CA MET A 218 15.02 4.91 14.71
C MET A 218 13.79 5.34 13.90
N GLN A 219 12.73 4.55 14.00
CA GLN A 219 11.48 4.73 13.30
C GLN A 219 10.31 4.77 14.27
N ALA A 220 9.25 5.47 13.91
CA ALA A 220 7.95 5.39 14.57
C ALA A 220 6.84 5.42 13.52
N ALA A 221 5.68 4.93 13.89
CA ALA A 221 4.49 4.95 13.08
C ALA A 221 3.29 5.35 13.94
N ALA A 222 2.30 5.97 13.34
CA ALA A 222 1.08 6.37 14.02
C ALA A 222 -0.11 6.38 13.06
N VAL A 223 -1.30 6.17 13.62
CA VAL A 223 -2.59 6.27 12.96
C VAL A 223 -3.48 7.19 13.78
N SER A 224 -4.17 8.11 13.13
CA SER A 224 -5.23 8.93 13.73
C SER A 224 -6.58 8.46 13.18
N ILE A 225 -7.49 8.15 14.08
CA ILE A 225 -8.83 7.65 13.78
C ILE A 225 -9.85 8.64 14.35
N ASP A 226 -10.84 9.01 13.54
CA ASP A 226 -11.99 9.76 14.02
C ASP A 226 -12.91 8.85 14.84
N ASN A 227 -13.10 9.18 16.11
CA ASN A 227 -13.89 8.35 17.04
C ASN A 227 -15.37 8.24 16.69
N ASN A 228 -15.91 9.18 15.93
CA ASN A 228 -17.34 9.16 15.58
C ASN A 228 -17.62 8.25 14.38
N SER A 229 -16.73 8.28 13.38
CA SER A 229 -16.90 7.52 12.13
C SER A 229 -16.11 6.22 12.10
N GLY A 230 -15.06 6.09 12.93
CA GLY A 230 -14.11 4.99 12.87
C GLY A 230 -13.13 5.09 11.68
N TYR A 231 -13.16 6.18 10.93
CA TYR A 231 -12.32 6.34 9.74
C TYR A 231 -10.90 6.80 10.08
N VAL A 232 -9.93 6.28 9.33
CA VAL A 232 -8.55 6.76 9.39
C VAL A 232 -8.48 8.12 8.72
N VAL A 233 -8.08 9.14 9.50
CA VAL A 233 -7.95 10.53 9.03
C VAL A 233 -6.50 10.95 8.81
N ALA A 234 -5.53 10.22 9.41
CA ALA A 234 -4.11 10.38 9.13
C ALA A 234 -3.36 9.08 9.40
N ILE A 235 -2.32 8.79 8.62
CA ILE A 235 -1.50 7.59 8.76
C ILE A 235 -0.05 7.87 8.40
N VAL A 236 0.87 7.60 9.32
CA VAL A 236 2.31 7.77 9.14
C VAL A 236 3.00 6.44 9.39
N GLY A 237 3.61 5.87 8.38
CA GLY A 237 4.28 4.56 8.43
C GLY A 237 5.76 4.61 8.84
N GLY A 238 6.34 5.80 8.98
CA GLY A 238 7.74 5.98 9.34
C GLY A 238 8.18 7.43 9.36
N ARG A 239 9.43 7.67 9.81
CA ARG A 239 10.06 8.97 9.67
C ARG A 239 10.18 9.35 8.20
N LYS A 240 10.16 10.64 7.90
CA LYS A 240 10.43 11.19 6.57
C LYS A 240 11.74 10.60 6.04
N GLN A 241 11.66 9.99 4.89
CA GLN A 241 12.78 9.39 4.20
C GLN A 241 12.84 9.99 2.79
N ASP A 242 14.05 10.35 2.36
CA ASP A 242 14.28 10.81 1.00
C ASP A 242 14.47 9.57 0.09
N SER A 243 13.40 8.80 -0.07
CA SER A 243 13.40 7.59 -0.91
C SER A 243 12.22 7.65 -1.88
N ASP A 244 12.51 7.41 -3.14
CA ASP A 244 11.50 7.30 -4.20
C ASP A 244 10.86 5.90 -4.26
N ASN A 245 11.32 4.97 -3.43
CA ASN A 245 10.83 3.59 -3.38
C ASN A 245 9.73 3.43 -2.32
N TYR A 246 8.88 2.41 -2.51
CA TYR A 246 7.92 1.97 -1.51
C TYR A 246 8.65 1.64 -0.20
N THR A 247 8.37 2.41 0.84
CA THR A 247 8.89 2.14 2.17
C THR A 247 7.87 1.37 2.98
N LEU A 248 8.37 0.55 3.91
CA LEU A 248 7.52 -0.20 4.82
C LEU A 248 6.62 0.75 5.62
N ASN A 249 5.31 0.63 5.43
CA ASN A 249 4.33 1.35 6.23
C ASN A 249 4.08 0.60 7.54
N ARG A 250 4.83 0.98 8.57
CA ARG A 250 4.81 0.29 9.89
C ARG A 250 3.50 0.45 10.62
N ALA A 251 2.64 1.37 10.20
CA ALA A 251 1.37 1.61 10.85
C ALA A 251 0.38 0.45 10.65
N TYR A 252 0.49 -0.29 9.52
CA TYR A 252 -0.39 -1.44 9.25
C TYR A 252 0.33 -2.71 8.78
N GLN A 253 1.59 -2.61 8.33
CA GLN A 253 2.34 -3.77 7.83
C GLN A 253 3.26 -4.40 8.88
N SER A 254 3.49 -3.73 10.02
CA SER A 254 4.38 -4.24 11.08
C SER A 254 3.61 -4.85 12.22
N TYR A 255 3.90 -6.12 12.50
CA TYR A 255 3.39 -6.81 13.68
C TYR A 255 4.36 -6.61 14.84
N ARG A 256 3.85 -6.08 15.96
CA ARG A 256 4.59 -5.84 17.18
C ARG A 256 3.78 -6.32 18.38
N GLN A 257 4.48 -6.74 19.42
CA GLN A 257 3.83 -7.03 20.70
C GLN A 257 3.24 -5.73 21.26
N PRO A 258 1.94 -5.72 21.61
CA PRO A 258 1.25 -4.52 22.10
C PRO A 258 1.74 -4.08 23.48
N GLY A 259 2.37 -4.97 24.25
CA GLY A 259 2.74 -4.71 25.62
C GLY A 259 1.53 -4.31 26.46
N SER A 260 1.70 -3.36 27.37
CA SER A 260 0.62 -2.92 28.27
C SER A 260 -0.55 -2.21 27.58
N SER A 261 -0.42 -1.82 26.30
CA SER A 261 -1.53 -1.22 25.55
C SER A 261 -2.67 -2.21 25.29
N ILE A 262 -2.44 -3.51 25.45
CA ILE A 262 -3.47 -4.54 25.32
C ILE A 262 -4.39 -4.64 26.56
N LYS A 263 -3.93 -4.17 27.73
CA LYS A 263 -4.65 -4.31 29.00
C LYS A 263 -6.09 -3.73 28.96
N PRO A 264 -6.32 -2.54 28.39
CA PRO A 264 -7.69 -2.03 28.27
C PRO A 264 -8.63 -2.98 27.53
N LEU A 265 -8.17 -3.60 26.44
CA LEU A 265 -9.00 -4.45 25.59
C LEU A 265 -9.22 -5.84 26.20
N LEU A 266 -8.16 -6.52 26.64
CA LEU A 266 -8.23 -7.91 27.09
C LEU A 266 -8.53 -8.06 28.57
N VAL A 267 -8.35 -7.02 29.38
CA VAL A 267 -8.50 -7.14 30.82
C VAL A 267 -9.58 -6.22 31.34
N TYR A 268 -9.42 -4.91 31.17
CA TYR A 268 -10.28 -3.96 31.87
C TYR A 268 -11.68 -3.85 31.28
N THR A 269 -11.80 -3.83 29.94
CA THR A 269 -13.11 -3.80 29.29
C THR A 269 -13.99 -4.99 29.68
N PRO A 270 -13.52 -6.26 29.59
CA PRO A 270 -14.32 -7.40 30.01
C PRO A 270 -14.70 -7.37 31.50
N GLN A 271 -13.85 -6.82 32.36
CA GLN A 271 -14.17 -6.70 33.79
C GLN A 271 -15.23 -5.62 34.04
N LEU A 272 -15.19 -4.50 33.31
CA LEU A 272 -16.22 -3.46 33.38
C LEU A 272 -17.58 -4.01 32.90
N GLU A 273 -17.61 -4.82 31.85
CA GLU A 273 -18.82 -5.51 31.37
C GLU A 273 -19.39 -6.48 32.40
N ARG A 274 -18.56 -7.02 33.31
CA ARG A 274 -18.96 -7.89 34.42
C ARG A 274 -19.34 -7.11 35.69
N GLY A 275 -19.43 -5.79 35.61
CA GLY A 275 -19.91 -4.94 36.72
C GLY A 275 -18.82 -4.30 37.57
N TYR A 276 -17.54 -4.47 37.20
CA TYR A 276 -16.50 -3.66 37.83
C TYR A 276 -16.70 -2.18 37.48
N THR A 277 -16.33 -1.32 38.40
CA THR A 277 -16.39 0.13 38.21
C THR A 277 -15.00 0.74 38.35
N PRO A 278 -14.77 1.97 37.90
CA PRO A 278 -13.49 2.64 38.12
C PRO A 278 -13.09 2.74 39.60
N ASP A 279 -14.05 2.69 40.52
CA ASP A 279 -13.84 2.80 41.97
C ASP A 279 -13.78 1.43 42.66
N THR A 280 -13.96 0.34 41.93
CA THR A 280 -13.77 -1.01 42.47
C THR A 280 -12.38 -1.15 43.08
N VAL A 281 -12.32 -1.57 44.33
CA VAL A 281 -11.06 -1.74 45.05
C VAL A 281 -10.42 -3.06 44.65
N VAL A 282 -9.15 -3.00 44.21
CA VAL A 282 -8.30 -4.12 43.81
C VAL A 282 -7.05 -4.13 44.70
N ASP A 283 -6.42 -5.29 44.87
CA ASP A 283 -5.29 -5.45 45.79
C ASP A 283 -3.97 -5.69 45.04
N ASP A 284 -3.12 -4.67 45.03
CA ASP A 284 -1.80 -4.69 44.38
C ASP A 284 -0.76 -5.26 45.36
N HIS A 285 -0.45 -6.53 45.23
CA HIS A 285 0.54 -7.23 46.04
C HIS A 285 1.47 -8.09 45.16
N LYS A 286 2.60 -8.54 45.75
CA LYS A 286 3.51 -9.45 45.04
C LYS A 286 2.85 -10.80 44.82
N LEU A 287 2.76 -11.20 43.58
CA LEU A 287 2.23 -12.51 43.18
C LEU A 287 3.31 -13.59 43.32
N LYS A 288 2.89 -14.81 43.72
CA LYS A 288 3.79 -15.95 43.78
C LYS A 288 4.21 -16.45 42.41
N ASP A 289 3.25 -16.55 41.51
CA ASP A 289 3.42 -17.08 40.14
C ASP A 289 2.87 -16.09 39.09
N GLY A 290 3.33 -14.85 39.15
CA GLY A 290 2.88 -13.78 38.24
C GLY A 290 3.93 -12.70 38.04
N PRO A 291 3.63 -11.71 37.18
CA PRO A 291 4.55 -10.63 36.89
C PRO A 291 4.74 -9.69 38.08
N SER A 292 5.91 -9.05 38.14
CA SER A 292 6.15 -7.92 39.05
C SER A 292 5.68 -6.63 38.38
N ASN A 293 5.40 -5.60 39.19
CA ASN A 293 5.27 -4.23 38.72
C ASN A 293 6.60 -3.69 38.21
N ALA A 294 6.59 -2.72 37.32
CA ALA A 294 7.78 -2.20 36.64
C ALA A 294 8.85 -1.68 37.61
N ASN A 295 8.45 -1.14 38.77
CA ASN A 295 9.33 -0.61 39.82
C ASN A 295 9.53 -1.57 40.97
N ASN A 296 8.98 -2.79 40.91
CA ASN A 296 8.96 -3.76 42.00
C ASN A 296 8.32 -3.25 43.33
N THR A 297 7.46 -2.25 43.22
CA THR A 297 6.68 -1.74 44.37
C THR A 297 5.23 -2.14 44.28
N TYR A 298 4.54 -2.20 45.40
CA TYR A 298 3.16 -2.63 45.51
C TYR A 298 2.38 -1.64 46.35
N ALA A 299 1.21 -1.22 45.88
CA ALA A 299 0.42 -0.16 46.51
C ALA A 299 -0.68 -0.66 47.45
N GLY A 300 -0.87 -2.00 47.57
CA GLY A 300 -1.95 -2.58 48.37
C GLY A 300 -3.33 -2.31 47.77
N LYS A 301 -4.32 -2.02 48.60
CA LYS A 301 -5.70 -1.75 48.16
C LYS A 301 -5.83 -0.39 47.48
N ILE A 302 -6.14 -0.42 46.20
CA ILE A 302 -6.25 0.77 45.36
C ILE A 302 -7.53 0.69 44.50
N PRO A 303 -8.10 1.82 44.06
CA PRO A 303 -9.20 1.79 43.08
C PRO A 303 -8.69 1.34 41.70
N LEU A 304 -9.55 0.67 40.93
CA LEU A 304 -9.23 0.16 39.61
C LEU A 304 -8.71 1.27 38.68
N ARG A 305 -9.27 2.48 38.74
CA ARG A 305 -8.81 3.65 37.95
C ARG A 305 -7.32 3.96 38.17
N TYR A 306 -6.82 3.78 39.42
CA TYR A 306 -5.41 3.96 39.75
C TYR A 306 -4.55 2.87 39.10
N ALA A 307 -5.01 1.61 39.17
CA ALA A 307 -4.32 0.48 38.54
C ALA A 307 -4.22 0.66 37.00
N VAL A 308 -5.28 1.15 36.36
CA VAL A 308 -5.29 1.46 34.92
C VAL A 308 -4.31 2.60 34.60
N ALA A 309 -4.41 3.72 35.32
CA ALA A 309 -3.59 4.91 35.08
C ALA A 309 -2.08 4.64 35.25
N HIS A 310 -1.71 3.77 36.18
CA HIS A 310 -0.32 3.40 36.47
C HIS A 310 0.11 2.10 35.79
N SER A 311 -0.77 1.51 34.96
CA SER A 311 -0.49 0.26 34.24
C SER A 311 0.03 -0.88 35.12
N ILE A 312 -0.58 -1.05 36.29
CA ILE A 312 -0.16 -2.03 37.31
C ILE A 312 -0.24 -3.46 36.74
N ASN A 313 0.89 -4.19 36.75
CA ASN A 313 0.97 -5.50 36.12
C ASN A 313 0.26 -6.57 36.93
N THR A 314 0.46 -6.56 38.26
CA THR A 314 -0.13 -7.54 39.17
C THR A 314 -1.65 -7.52 39.13
N ILE A 315 -2.25 -6.33 39.06
CA ILE A 315 -3.70 -6.18 38.93
C ILE A 315 -4.19 -6.70 37.60
N ALA A 316 -3.51 -6.30 36.48
CA ALA A 316 -3.89 -6.79 35.17
C ALA A 316 -3.82 -8.32 35.09
N TRP A 317 -2.81 -8.93 35.69
CA TRP A 317 -2.67 -10.38 35.71
C TRP A 317 -3.80 -11.05 36.49
N GLN A 318 -4.06 -10.60 37.72
CA GLN A 318 -5.13 -11.15 38.57
C GLN A 318 -6.50 -11.06 37.88
N LEU A 319 -6.81 -9.93 37.29
CA LEU A 319 -8.07 -9.71 36.58
C LEU A 319 -8.18 -10.56 35.34
N TYR A 320 -7.09 -10.76 34.58
CA TYR A 320 -7.06 -11.63 33.41
C TYR A 320 -7.24 -13.10 33.81
N ASP A 321 -6.53 -13.57 34.83
CA ASP A 321 -6.63 -14.93 35.36
C ASP A 321 -8.07 -15.25 35.82
N CYS A 322 -8.72 -14.29 36.45
CA CYS A 322 -10.12 -14.38 36.84
C CYS A 322 -11.06 -14.52 35.63
N LEU A 323 -10.73 -13.92 34.48
CA LEU A 323 -11.51 -14.06 33.23
C LEU A 323 -11.41 -15.48 32.66
N LEU A 324 -10.20 -16.05 32.67
CA LEU A 324 -9.96 -17.41 32.16
C LEU A 324 -10.67 -18.46 33.01
N TYR A 325 -10.55 -18.35 34.36
CA TYR A 325 -11.13 -19.33 35.27
C TYR A 325 -12.66 -19.40 35.20
N THR A 326 -13.32 -18.32 34.83
CA THR A 326 -14.80 -18.29 34.68
C THR A 326 -15.28 -18.74 33.30
N SER A 327 -14.44 -18.77 32.26
CA SER A 327 -14.79 -19.33 30.96
C SER A 327 -14.74 -20.86 30.97
N ASP A 328 -13.76 -21.46 31.70
CA ASP A 328 -13.64 -22.91 31.82
C ASP A 328 -14.70 -23.54 32.75
N ALA A 329 -15.41 -22.73 33.51
CA ALA A 329 -16.50 -23.21 34.41
C ALA A 329 -17.89 -23.14 33.76
N ALA A 330 -17.99 -22.63 32.49
CA ALA A 330 -19.24 -22.49 31.75
C ALA A 330 -19.40 -23.56 30.63
N ASP A 331 -18.41 -24.42 30.41
CA ASP A 331 -18.46 -25.63 29.58
C ASP A 331 -18.60 -26.88 30.49
#